data_e1915c9d21d276ed4745094e8a663423
#
_entry.id   e1915c9d21d276ed4745094e8a663423
#
_cell.length_a   1.000
_cell.length_b   1.000
_cell.length_c   1.000
_cell.angle_alpha   90.00
_cell.angle_beta   90.00
_cell.angle_gamma   90.00
#
_symmetry.space_group_name_H-M   'P 1'
#
loop_
_entity.id
_entity.type
_entity.pdbx_description
1 polymer ?
#
loop_
_entity_poly.entity_id
_entity_poly.type
_entity_poly.pdbx_seq_one_letter_code
_entity_poly.pdbx_strand_id
1 'polypeptide(L)'
;LTQDHLDYHASMEDYFDAKARLFAEPFLVGEGPAAVVNVDDPWGHRLAERLGERAWRCSLEQEADLFMRDLEMTSAGVQGLLITPKGDARFHSPLVGRFNLMNVMQALGALLQQGLPLPMLLKALPRFRGVPGRMERVLPAAPTAEQRPSVLVDYAHTPDGLRSALEACRPFAERRLICVFGCGGDRDRGKRPQMAAIAAELADAVVVTSDNPRTEDPQQILMDVVQGLPLDADRVV
;
A
#
# COMPACT_ATOMS: atom_id res chain seq x y z
N LEU A 1 2.59 -7.79 -7.57
CA LEU A 1 1.29 -8.23 -8.09
C LEU A 1 0.77 -9.38 -7.24
N THR A 2 -0.39 -9.24 -6.61
CA THR A 2 -0.98 -10.26 -5.73
C THR A 2 -2.28 -10.80 -6.32
N GLN A 3 -2.80 -11.88 -5.75
CA GLN A 3 -4.03 -12.52 -6.18
C GLN A 3 -5.22 -11.57 -5.97
N ASP A 4 -5.65 -10.95 -7.06
CA ASP A 4 -6.86 -10.14 -7.15
C ASP A 4 -7.36 -10.21 -8.61
N HIS A 5 -8.64 -9.92 -8.84
CA HIS A 5 -9.24 -9.94 -10.18
C HIS A 5 -9.17 -11.28 -10.93
N LEU A 6 -9.01 -12.42 -10.23
CA LEU A 6 -9.09 -13.75 -10.85
C LEU A 6 -10.54 -14.19 -11.15
N ASP A 7 -11.51 -13.39 -10.80
CA ASP A 7 -12.88 -13.42 -11.31
C ASP A 7 -12.97 -12.94 -12.77
N TYR A 8 -12.00 -12.13 -13.22
CA TYR A 8 -11.90 -11.60 -14.59
C TYR A 8 -10.77 -12.23 -15.39
N HIS A 9 -9.61 -12.47 -14.79
CA HIS A 9 -8.43 -13.06 -15.43
C HIS A 9 -8.37 -14.57 -15.20
N ALA A 10 -8.07 -15.33 -16.24
CA ALA A 10 -7.99 -16.78 -16.16
C ALA A 10 -6.82 -17.29 -15.28
N SER A 11 -5.77 -16.50 -15.12
CA SER A 11 -4.58 -16.82 -14.32
C SER A 11 -3.82 -15.56 -13.92
N MET A 12 -2.86 -15.70 -13.01
CA MET A 12 -1.91 -14.62 -12.66
C MET A 12 -1.04 -14.22 -13.86
N GLU A 13 -0.73 -15.13 -14.76
CA GLU A 13 -0.02 -14.86 -16.03
C GLU A 13 -0.86 -13.93 -16.92
N ASP A 14 -2.13 -14.25 -17.13
CA ASP A 14 -3.04 -13.43 -17.92
C ASP A 14 -3.20 -12.04 -17.30
N TYR A 15 -3.31 -11.95 -15.97
CA TYR A 15 -3.37 -10.69 -15.24
C TYR A 15 -2.07 -9.89 -15.40
N PHE A 16 -0.91 -10.54 -15.30
CA PHE A 16 0.39 -9.90 -15.53
C PHE A 16 0.51 -9.37 -16.96
N ASP A 17 0.18 -10.18 -17.95
CA ASP A 17 0.28 -9.79 -19.37
C ASP A 17 -0.66 -8.63 -19.71
N ALA A 18 -1.86 -8.62 -19.14
CA ALA A 18 -2.77 -7.49 -19.27
C ALA A 18 -2.17 -6.19 -18.75
N LYS A 19 -1.53 -6.21 -17.57
CA LYS A 19 -0.83 -5.03 -17.01
C LYS A 19 0.43 -4.67 -17.79
N ALA A 20 1.19 -5.66 -18.27
CA ALA A 20 2.41 -5.46 -19.04
C ALA A 20 2.18 -4.72 -20.37
N ARG A 21 0.95 -4.75 -20.90
CA ARG A 21 0.58 -3.99 -22.11
C ARG A 21 0.79 -2.49 -21.95
N LEU A 22 0.70 -1.94 -20.74
CA LEU A 22 0.97 -0.52 -20.48
C LEU A 22 2.44 -0.15 -20.77
N PHE A 23 3.33 -1.12 -20.72
CA PHE A 23 4.77 -0.97 -20.95
C PHE A 23 5.22 -1.42 -22.34
N ALA A 24 4.29 -1.46 -23.28
CA ALA A 24 4.54 -1.77 -24.70
C ALA A 24 3.98 -0.65 -25.57
N GLU A 25 4.32 -0.66 -26.87
CA GLU A 25 3.69 0.26 -27.83
C GLU A 25 2.16 0.05 -27.87
N PRO A 26 1.38 1.11 -28.03
CA PRO A 26 1.78 2.50 -28.29
C PRO A 26 2.03 3.34 -27.02
N PHE A 27 1.99 2.76 -25.81
CA PHE A 27 2.05 3.51 -24.55
C PHE A 27 3.48 3.86 -24.13
N LEU A 28 4.43 2.95 -24.34
CA LEU A 28 5.84 3.17 -24.03
C LEU A 28 6.58 3.62 -25.28
N VAL A 29 6.56 4.92 -25.56
CA VAL A 29 7.17 5.55 -26.73
C VAL A 29 8.51 6.20 -26.42
N GLY A 30 9.31 6.49 -27.46
CA GLY A 30 10.59 7.18 -27.36
C GLY A 30 11.76 6.24 -27.03
N GLU A 31 12.95 6.82 -26.96
CA GLU A 31 14.19 6.14 -26.58
C GLU A 31 14.57 6.43 -25.12
N GLY A 32 15.23 5.49 -24.45
CA GLY A 32 15.67 5.61 -23.07
C GLY A 32 14.65 5.15 -22.01
N PRO A 33 14.98 5.32 -20.73
CA PRO A 33 14.13 4.91 -19.62
C PRO A 33 12.79 5.66 -19.61
N ALA A 34 11.69 4.92 -19.60
CA ALA A 34 10.34 5.45 -19.61
C ALA A 34 9.38 4.66 -18.70
N ALA A 35 9.92 3.77 -17.89
CA ALA A 35 9.19 2.99 -16.89
C ALA A 35 9.93 3.02 -15.56
N VAL A 36 9.19 2.96 -14.45
CA VAL A 36 9.73 2.75 -13.10
C VAL A 36 9.04 1.52 -12.52
N VAL A 37 9.83 0.49 -12.20
CA VAL A 37 9.29 -0.83 -11.86
C VAL A 37 9.81 -1.28 -10.50
N ASN A 38 8.89 -1.61 -9.59
CA ASN A 38 9.22 -2.24 -8.32
C ASN A 38 9.72 -3.67 -8.56
N VAL A 39 10.97 -3.96 -8.15
CA VAL A 39 11.61 -5.28 -8.32
C VAL A 39 11.65 -6.12 -7.03
N ASP A 40 11.02 -5.65 -5.95
CA ASP A 40 10.90 -6.42 -4.70
C ASP A 40 9.85 -7.55 -4.83
N ASP A 41 9.03 -7.54 -5.88
CA ASP A 41 8.09 -8.62 -6.18
C ASP A 41 8.46 -9.35 -7.48
N PRO A 42 8.22 -10.68 -7.56
CA PRO A 42 8.63 -11.49 -8.71
C PRO A 42 8.07 -11.02 -10.06
N TRP A 43 6.86 -10.48 -10.08
CA TRP A 43 6.21 -10.01 -11.31
C TRP A 43 6.83 -8.69 -11.79
N GLY A 44 7.16 -7.81 -10.84
CA GLY A 44 7.89 -6.58 -11.14
C GLY A 44 9.31 -6.88 -11.62
N HIS A 45 10.00 -7.83 -10.99
CA HIS A 45 11.32 -8.29 -11.45
C HIS A 45 11.26 -8.79 -12.89
N ARG A 46 10.32 -9.68 -13.21
CA ARG A 46 10.09 -10.20 -14.57
C ARG A 46 9.76 -9.09 -15.58
N LEU A 47 8.96 -8.09 -15.18
CA LEU A 47 8.67 -6.94 -16.04
C LEU A 47 9.93 -6.11 -16.32
N ALA A 48 10.73 -5.85 -15.31
CA ALA A 48 11.97 -5.09 -15.44
C ALA A 48 12.99 -5.82 -16.34
N GLU A 49 13.10 -7.15 -16.24
CA GLU A 49 13.91 -7.95 -17.17
C GLU A 49 13.44 -7.83 -18.61
N ARG A 50 12.11 -7.90 -18.85
CA ARG A 50 11.51 -7.76 -20.18
C ARG A 50 11.74 -6.37 -20.79
N LEU A 51 11.80 -5.33 -19.97
CA LEU A 51 11.99 -3.95 -20.41
C LEU A 51 13.47 -3.56 -20.58
N GLY A 52 14.38 -4.26 -19.88
CA GLY A 52 15.81 -3.96 -19.93
C GLY A 52 16.11 -2.51 -19.54
N GLU A 53 16.89 -1.82 -20.37
CA GLU A 53 17.31 -0.41 -20.15
C GLU A 53 16.15 0.61 -20.21
N ARG A 54 14.97 0.19 -20.67
CA ARG A 54 13.77 1.01 -20.67
C ARG A 54 13.13 1.19 -19.28
N ALA A 55 13.52 0.38 -18.30
CA ALA A 55 13.03 0.47 -16.94
C ALA A 55 14.11 0.98 -15.98
N TRP A 56 13.74 1.95 -15.13
CA TRP A 56 14.42 2.14 -13.86
C TRP A 56 13.83 1.17 -12.84
N ARG A 57 14.69 0.36 -12.27
CA ARG A 57 14.34 -0.58 -11.19
C ARG A 57 14.27 0.17 -9.87
N CYS A 58 13.26 -0.06 -9.08
CA CYS A 58 13.18 0.50 -7.74
C CYS A 58 12.99 -0.60 -6.69
N SER A 59 13.67 -0.45 -5.55
CA SER A 59 13.66 -1.42 -4.46
C SER A 59 13.78 -0.73 -3.10
N LEU A 60 13.13 -1.32 -2.08
CA LEU A 60 13.33 -1.00 -0.67
C LEU A 60 14.16 -2.08 0.06
N GLU A 61 14.58 -3.13 -0.66
CA GLU A 61 15.24 -4.31 -0.08
C GLU A 61 16.69 -4.45 -0.55
N GLN A 62 17.01 -3.96 -1.75
CA GLN A 62 18.33 -4.10 -2.36
C GLN A 62 18.71 -2.87 -3.18
N GLU A 63 19.97 -2.78 -3.54
CA GLU A 63 20.45 -1.72 -4.45
C GLU A 63 19.81 -1.85 -5.84
N ALA A 64 19.32 -0.74 -6.34
CA ALA A 64 18.64 -0.62 -7.63
C ALA A 64 18.88 0.78 -8.21
N ASP A 65 18.31 1.09 -9.40
CA ASP A 65 18.43 2.44 -9.97
C ASP A 65 17.84 3.51 -9.05
N LEU A 66 16.71 3.17 -8.40
CA LEU A 66 16.16 3.94 -7.30
C LEU A 66 16.07 3.04 -6.08
N PHE A 67 16.68 3.46 -5.00
CA PHE A 67 16.53 2.79 -3.71
C PHE A 67 16.67 3.76 -2.54
N MET A 68 16.22 3.33 -1.38
CA MET A 68 16.28 4.13 -0.16
C MET A 68 17.08 3.39 0.90
N ARG A 69 17.95 4.11 1.62
CA ARG A 69 18.72 3.58 2.74
C ARG A 69 18.72 4.55 3.92
N ASP A 70 19.25 4.08 5.05
CA ASP A 70 19.28 4.85 6.31
C ASP A 70 17.88 5.33 6.70
N LEU A 71 16.89 4.43 6.57
CA LEU A 71 15.49 4.75 6.81
C LEU A 71 15.20 4.84 8.30
N GLU A 72 14.73 5.99 8.74
CA GLU A 72 14.17 6.21 10.06
C GLU A 72 12.66 6.41 9.92
N MET A 73 11.90 5.44 10.45
CA MET A 73 10.45 5.45 10.43
C MET A 73 9.90 5.83 11.78
N THR A 74 8.98 6.79 11.80
CA THR A 74 8.26 7.23 13.00
C THR A 74 6.76 7.34 12.72
N SER A 75 5.97 7.54 13.75
CA SER A 75 4.53 7.85 13.59
C SER A 75 4.27 9.16 12.85
N ALA A 76 5.28 10.05 12.73
CA ALA A 76 5.17 11.31 12.01
C ALA A 76 5.56 11.21 10.52
N GLY A 77 6.11 10.09 10.10
CA GLY A 77 6.56 9.86 8.73
C GLY A 77 7.90 9.13 8.66
N VAL A 78 8.60 9.29 7.56
CA VAL A 78 9.87 8.62 7.29
C VAL A 78 10.89 9.62 6.74
N GLN A 79 12.15 9.42 7.09
CA GLN A 79 13.29 10.12 6.50
C GLN A 79 14.40 9.12 6.15
N GLY A 80 15.31 9.52 5.26
CA GLY A 80 16.40 8.68 4.81
C GLY A 80 17.19 9.31 3.67
N LEU A 81 17.96 8.49 2.99
CA LEU A 81 18.71 8.85 1.79
C LEU A 81 18.07 8.17 0.58
N LEU A 82 17.64 8.95 -0.39
CA LEU A 82 17.15 8.48 -1.69
C LEU A 82 18.31 8.51 -2.68
N ILE A 83 18.56 7.38 -3.32
CA ILE A 83 19.56 7.21 -4.37
C ILE A 83 18.82 7.12 -5.70
N THR A 84 19.29 7.85 -6.71
CA THR A 84 18.67 7.87 -8.05
C THR A 84 19.72 8.07 -9.14
N PRO A 85 19.42 7.72 -10.41
CA PRO A 85 20.28 8.03 -11.55
C PRO A 85 20.50 9.55 -11.80
N LYS A 86 19.76 10.40 -11.10
CA LYS A 86 19.85 11.87 -11.20
C LYS A 86 20.51 12.51 -9.97
N GLY A 87 21.12 11.69 -9.11
CA GLY A 87 21.81 12.10 -7.89
C GLY A 87 21.12 11.61 -6.63
N ASP A 88 21.82 11.77 -5.52
CA ASP A 88 21.42 11.29 -4.21
C ASP A 88 21.05 12.46 -3.30
N ALA A 89 20.03 12.30 -2.48
CA ALA A 89 19.67 13.34 -1.54
C ALA A 89 18.88 12.79 -0.34
N ARG A 90 19.02 13.45 0.82
CA ARG A 90 18.17 13.20 1.96
C ARG A 90 16.75 13.63 1.66
N PHE A 91 15.79 12.82 2.12
CA PHE A 91 14.38 13.10 1.97
C PHE A 91 13.65 12.99 3.32
N HIS A 92 12.50 13.62 3.37
CA HIS A 92 11.51 13.45 4.42
C HIS A 92 10.12 13.34 3.78
N SER A 93 9.34 12.36 4.21
CA SER A 93 7.94 12.15 3.80
C SER A 93 7.06 11.99 5.03
N PRO A 94 5.90 12.64 5.11
CA PRO A 94 4.96 12.44 6.21
C PRO A 94 4.16 11.13 6.10
N LEU A 95 4.36 10.38 5.01
CA LEU A 95 3.65 9.13 4.77
C LEU A 95 4.24 7.99 5.59
N VAL A 96 3.40 7.09 6.06
CA VAL A 96 3.76 5.92 6.87
C VAL A 96 3.58 4.64 6.05
N GLY A 97 4.41 3.64 6.33
CA GLY A 97 4.33 2.32 5.72
C GLY A 97 5.24 2.14 4.50
N ARG A 98 5.83 0.93 4.41
CA ARG A 98 6.77 0.57 3.33
C ARG A 98 6.16 0.70 1.94
N PHE A 99 4.89 0.31 1.78
CA PHE A 99 4.20 0.43 0.50
C PHE A 99 4.02 1.88 0.04
N ASN A 100 3.79 2.83 0.96
CA ASN A 100 3.76 4.25 0.64
C ASN A 100 5.13 4.77 0.23
N LEU A 101 6.22 4.28 0.86
CA LEU A 101 7.58 4.61 0.41
C LEU A 101 7.86 4.12 -1.00
N MET A 102 7.44 2.88 -1.32
CA MET A 102 7.56 2.35 -2.67
C MET A 102 6.77 3.21 -3.67
N ASN A 103 5.52 3.58 -3.33
CA ASN A 103 4.70 4.45 -4.17
C ASN A 103 5.36 5.84 -4.39
N VAL A 104 5.91 6.43 -3.33
CA VAL A 104 6.65 7.71 -3.42
C VAL A 104 7.87 7.56 -4.31
N MET A 105 8.65 6.50 -4.13
CA MET A 105 9.86 6.26 -4.93
C MET A 105 9.53 6.09 -6.41
N GLN A 106 8.50 5.32 -6.75
CA GLN A 106 8.02 5.17 -8.12
C GLN A 106 7.53 6.49 -8.72
N ALA A 107 6.77 7.28 -7.95
CA ALA A 107 6.31 8.59 -8.39
C ALA A 107 7.47 9.57 -8.62
N LEU A 108 8.45 9.61 -7.71
CA LEU A 108 9.66 10.42 -7.87
C LEU A 108 10.45 9.98 -9.10
N GLY A 109 10.63 8.67 -9.31
CA GLY A 109 11.29 8.12 -10.48
C GLY A 109 10.63 8.55 -11.79
N ALA A 110 9.31 8.44 -11.88
CA ALA A 110 8.55 8.88 -13.05
C ALA A 110 8.70 10.38 -13.31
N LEU A 111 8.66 11.21 -12.27
CA LEU A 111 8.84 12.66 -12.41
C LEU A 111 10.28 13.03 -12.80
N LEU A 112 11.29 12.32 -12.30
CA LEU A 112 12.69 12.49 -12.70
C LEU A 112 12.91 12.11 -14.17
N GLN A 113 12.25 11.06 -14.67
CA GLN A 113 12.28 10.69 -16.09
C GLN A 113 11.63 11.76 -16.98
N GLN A 114 10.64 12.49 -16.45
CA GLN A 114 10.05 13.66 -17.13
C GLN A 114 10.93 14.93 -17.03
N GLY A 115 12.12 14.83 -16.43
CA GLY A 115 13.07 15.94 -16.36
C GLY A 115 12.88 16.90 -15.19
N LEU A 116 11.99 16.61 -14.22
CA LEU A 116 11.85 17.45 -13.04
C LEU A 116 13.08 17.32 -12.13
N PRO A 117 13.65 18.42 -11.61
CA PRO A 117 14.83 18.37 -10.76
C PRO A 117 14.57 17.73 -9.40
N LEU A 118 15.43 16.79 -8.96
CA LEU A 118 15.34 16.12 -7.68
C LEU A 118 15.16 17.09 -6.49
N PRO A 119 15.90 18.19 -6.37
CA PRO A 119 15.70 19.13 -5.25
C PRO A 119 14.31 19.75 -5.19
N MET A 120 13.67 19.99 -6.33
CA MET A 120 12.32 20.52 -6.40
C MET A 120 11.30 19.49 -5.89
N LEU A 121 11.46 18.24 -6.29
CA LEU A 121 10.59 17.14 -5.86
C LEU A 121 10.69 16.91 -4.35
N LEU A 122 11.92 16.85 -3.82
CA LEU A 122 12.13 16.64 -2.40
C LEU A 122 11.67 17.83 -1.53
N LYS A 123 11.70 19.06 -2.05
CA LYS A 123 11.09 20.22 -1.37
C LYS A 123 9.57 20.14 -1.28
N ALA A 124 8.93 19.51 -2.26
CA ALA A 124 7.47 19.33 -2.29
C ALA A 124 7.01 18.16 -1.39
N LEU A 125 7.82 17.11 -1.27
CA LEU A 125 7.46 15.85 -0.61
C LEU A 125 6.94 16.01 0.84
N PRO A 126 7.52 16.86 1.71
CA PRO A 126 6.99 17.07 3.08
C PRO A 126 5.57 17.66 3.14
N ARG A 127 5.09 18.24 2.04
CA ARG A 127 3.75 18.81 1.94
C ARG A 127 2.73 17.82 1.36
N PHE A 128 3.21 16.72 0.81
CA PHE A 128 2.36 15.69 0.23
C PHE A 128 1.78 14.80 1.33
N ARG A 129 0.50 14.95 1.62
CA ARG A 129 -0.20 14.25 2.70
C ARG A 129 -0.72 12.87 2.32
N GLY A 130 -0.40 12.39 1.14
CA GLY A 130 -0.86 11.11 0.62
C GLY A 130 -2.11 11.22 -0.24
N VAL A 131 -2.66 10.07 -0.55
CA VAL A 131 -3.91 9.92 -1.31
C VAL A 131 -5.04 9.63 -0.32
N PRO A 132 -6.21 10.28 -0.43
CA PRO A 132 -7.36 9.99 0.43
C PRO A 132 -7.66 8.48 0.47
N GLY A 133 -7.88 7.96 1.68
CA GLY A 133 -8.13 6.53 1.89
C GLY A 133 -6.93 5.61 1.68
N ARG A 134 -5.69 6.12 1.64
CA ARG A 134 -4.46 5.31 1.56
C ARG A 134 -3.56 5.62 2.75
N MET A 135 -3.75 4.88 3.85
CA MET A 135 -3.14 5.19 5.15
C MET A 135 -3.31 6.66 5.52
N GLU A 136 -4.45 7.21 5.16
CA GLU A 136 -4.79 8.61 5.41
C GLU A 136 -4.93 8.86 6.89
N ARG A 137 -4.13 9.77 7.42
CA ARG A 137 -4.21 10.17 8.82
C ARG A 137 -5.35 11.14 9.03
N VAL A 138 -6.34 10.73 9.80
CA VAL A 138 -7.43 11.62 10.21
C VAL A 138 -6.93 12.54 11.33
N LEU A 139 -6.86 13.83 11.04
CA LEU A 139 -6.49 14.84 12.03
C LEU A 139 -7.73 15.30 12.77
N PRO A 140 -7.72 15.37 14.12
CA PRO A 140 -8.85 15.89 14.88
C PRO A 140 -9.05 17.37 14.57
N ALA A 141 -10.29 17.81 14.54
CA ALA A 141 -10.65 19.20 14.26
C ALA A 141 -10.22 20.21 15.35
N ALA A 142 -9.86 19.74 16.52
CA ALA A 142 -9.35 20.56 17.62
C ALA A 142 -8.06 19.97 18.21
N PRO A 143 -7.03 20.79 18.49
CA PRO A 143 -5.72 20.33 18.95
C PRO A 143 -5.68 19.86 20.42
N THR A 144 -6.83 19.72 21.08
CA THR A 144 -6.91 19.39 22.51
C THR A 144 -6.99 17.88 22.73
N ALA A 145 -5.94 17.29 23.15
CA ALA A 145 -5.76 16.24 24.14
C ALA A 145 -4.62 15.27 23.76
N GLU A 146 -3.68 15.20 24.65
CA GLU A 146 -2.50 14.32 24.66
C GLU A 146 -2.84 12.80 24.69
N GLN A 147 -4.10 12.40 24.57
CA GLN A 147 -4.54 11.00 24.73
C GLN A 147 -5.54 10.51 23.68
N ARG A 148 -5.60 11.13 22.50
CA ARG A 148 -6.49 10.62 21.45
C ARG A 148 -5.82 9.53 20.61
N PRO A 149 -6.55 8.50 20.19
CA PRO A 149 -6.01 7.50 19.28
C PRO A 149 -5.63 8.14 17.94
N SER A 150 -4.53 7.68 17.34
CA SER A 150 -4.25 7.95 15.93
C SER A 150 -5.22 7.14 15.09
N VAL A 151 -5.96 7.80 14.22
CA VAL A 151 -6.89 7.14 13.29
C VAL A 151 -6.29 7.20 11.88
N LEU A 152 -6.19 6.03 11.25
CA LEU A 152 -5.75 5.87 9.88
C LEU A 152 -6.89 5.26 9.07
N VAL A 153 -7.11 5.77 7.87
CA VAL A 153 -8.10 5.24 6.93
C VAL A 153 -7.37 4.65 5.72
N ASP A 154 -7.67 3.40 5.41
CA ASP A 154 -7.12 2.70 4.26
C ASP A 154 -8.21 2.03 3.43
N TYR A 155 -7.99 1.94 2.13
CA TYR A 155 -8.89 1.29 1.18
C TYR A 155 -8.66 -0.22 1.07
N ALA A 156 -7.92 -0.82 2.00
CA ALA A 156 -7.66 -2.25 2.02
C ALA A 156 -8.97 -3.05 2.01
N HIS A 157 -9.19 -3.82 0.96
CA HIS A 157 -10.40 -4.61 0.74
C HIS A 157 -10.09 -6.06 0.31
N THR A 158 -8.82 -6.44 0.45
CA THR A 158 -8.30 -7.78 0.22
C THR A 158 -7.54 -8.26 1.45
N PRO A 159 -7.38 -9.59 1.65
CA PRO A 159 -6.58 -10.15 2.74
C PRO A 159 -5.16 -9.55 2.80
N ASP A 160 -4.44 -9.53 1.67
CA ASP A 160 -3.08 -8.99 1.60
C ASP A 160 -3.03 -7.48 1.86
N GLY A 161 -4.01 -6.74 1.35
CA GLY A 161 -4.12 -5.30 1.60
C GLY A 161 -4.32 -5.00 3.09
N LEU A 162 -5.21 -5.74 3.77
CA LEU A 162 -5.44 -5.59 5.20
C LEU A 162 -4.22 -5.98 6.03
N ARG A 163 -3.54 -7.07 5.68
CA ARG A 163 -2.28 -7.48 6.30
C ARG A 163 -1.24 -6.37 6.20
N SER A 164 -1.00 -5.88 5.00
CA SER A 164 -0.03 -4.81 4.75
C SER A 164 -0.33 -3.54 5.52
N ALA A 165 -1.60 -3.15 5.62
CA ALA A 165 -2.03 -1.98 6.39
C ALA A 165 -1.77 -2.16 7.89
N LEU A 166 -2.14 -3.31 8.47
CA LEU A 166 -1.94 -3.59 9.89
C LEU A 166 -0.46 -3.73 10.25
N GLU A 167 0.33 -4.42 9.44
CA GLU A 167 1.78 -4.52 9.61
C GLU A 167 2.46 -3.14 9.54
N ALA A 168 2.00 -2.26 8.65
CA ALA A 168 2.50 -0.90 8.57
C ALA A 168 2.17 -0.06 9.81
N CYS A 169 1.05 -0.34 10.50
CA CYS A 169 0.64 0.35 11.71
C CYS A 169 1.33 -0.17 12.97
N ARG A 170 1.61 -1.47 13.03
CA ARG A 170 2.07 -2.15 14.25
C ARG A 170 3.32 -1.51 14.89
N PRO A 171 4.38 -1.12 14.17
CA PRO A 171 5.57 -0.50 14.77
C PRO A 171 5.28 0.83 15.50
N PHE A 172 4.17 1.48 15.18
CA PHE A 172 3.79 2.79 15.74
C PHE A 172 2.69 2.69 16.81
N ALA A 173 2.18 1.50 17.07
CA ALA A 173 1.16 1.27 18.07
C ALA A 173 1.81 1.12 19.46
N GLU A 174 1.94 2.21 20.20
CA GLU A 174 2.51 2.21 21.55
C GLU A 174 1.67 1.44 22.57
N ARG A 175 0.35 1.31 22.31
CA ARG A 175 -0.59 0.60 23.18
C ARG A 175 -1.33 -0.48 22.39
N ARG A 176 -2.53 -0.17 21.89
CA ARG A 176 -3.41 -1.11 21.19
C ARG A 176 -3.57 -0.69 19.73
N LEU A 177 -3.42 -1.64 18.83
CA LEU A 177 -3.83 -1.55 17.44
C LEU A 177 -5.26 -2.07 17.33
N ILE A 178 -6.18 -1.20 16.94
CA ILE A 178 -7.60 -1.55 16.77
C ILE A 178 -7.91 -1.56 15.26
N CYS A 179 -8.39 -2.68 14.76
CA CYS A 179 -8.84 -2.83 13.39
C CYS A 179 -10.36 -2.69 13.32
N VAL A 180 -10.85 -1.69 12.59
CA VAL A 180 -12.28 -1.54 12.27
C VAL A 180 -12.44 -1.77 10.78
N PHE A 181 -13.19 -2.80 10.39
CA PHE A 181 -13.40 -3.11 8.98
C PHE A 181 -14.75 -3.75 8.71
N GLY A 182 -15.16 -3.71 7.45
CA GLY A 182 -16.30 -4.43 6.91
C GLY A 182 -15.98 -4.99 5.54
N CYS A 183 -16.87 -5.81 5.00
CA CYS A 183 -16.76 -6.33 3.65
C CYS A 183 -17.98 -5.91 2.81
N GLY A 184 -17.72 -5.56 1.55
CA GLY A 184 -18.78 -5.23 0.61
C GLY A 184 -19.52 -6.48 0.11
N GLY A 185 -20.79 -6.30 -0.24
CA GLY A 185 -21.61 -7.29 -0.93
C GLY A 185 -21.24 -7.41 -2.43
N ASP A 186 -21.75 -8.45 -3.10
CA ASP A 186 -21.52 -8.75 -4.52
C ASP A 186 -20.03 -8.78 -4.89
N ARG A 187 -19.24 -9.38 -4.01
CA ARG A 187 -17.78 -9.58 -4.14
C ARG A 187 -17.43 -11.00 -3.71
N ASP A 188 -16.17 -11.36 -3.85
CA ASP A 188 -15.64 -12.65 -3.41
C ASP A 188 -15.93 -12.86 -1.92
N ARG A 189 -16.81 -13.82 -1.62
CA ARG A 189 -17.19 -14.19 -0.25
C ARG A 189 -16.06 -14.91 0.48
N GLY A 190 -15.21 -15.64 -0.23
CA GLY A 190 -14.12 -16.41 0.35
C GLY A 190 -13.09 -15.55 1.07
N LYS A 191 -12.93 -14.28 0.70
CA LYS A 191 -12.03 -13.35 1.38
C LYS A 191 -12.53 -12.87 2.74
N ARG A 192 -13.85 -12.92 3.01
CA ARG A 192 -14.47 -12.41 4.24
C ARG A 192 -13.87 -13.03 5.52
N PRO A 193 -13.88 -14.37 5.67
CA PRO A 193 -13.26 -15.00 6.83
C PRO A 193 -11.74 -14.87 6.86
N GLN A 194 -11.07 -14.78 5.68
CA GLN A 194 -9.62 -14.59 5.62
C GLN A 194 -9.21 -13.21 6.17
N MET A 195 -9.95 -12.15 5.82
CA MET A 195 -9.73 -10.81 6.36
C MET A 195 -9.94 -10.77 7.87
N ALA A 196 -10.97 -11.46 8.38
CA ALA A 196 -11.22 -11.56 9.82
C ALA A 196 -10.08 -12.28 10.56
N ALA A 197 -9.57 -13.39 10.01
CA ALA A 197 -8.44 -14.10 10.58
C ALA A 197 -7.18 -13.23 10.64
N ILE A 198 -6.88 -12.49 9.58
CA ILE A 198 -5.74 -11.55 9.52
C ILE A 198 -5.91 -10.41 10.54
N ALA A 199 -7.11 -9.84 10.65
CA ALA A 199 -7.38 -8.81 11.63
C ALA A 199 -7.17 -9.32 13.06
N ALA A 200 -7.64 -10.54 13.37
CA ALA A 200 -7.46 -11.16 14.68
C ALA A 200 -6.01 -11.54 14.98
N GLU A 201 -5.22 -11.90 13.97
CA GLU A 201 -3.79 -12.19 14.10
C GLU A 201 -2.97 -10.95 14.42
N LEU A 202 -3.24 -9.82 13.75
CA LEU A 202 -2.36 -8.65 13.73
C LEU A 202 -2.83 -7.48 14.58
N ALA A 203 -4.11 -7.41 14.94
CA ALA A 203 -4.66 -6.35 15.79
C ALA A 203 -4.90 -6.84 17.22
N ASP A 204 -4.87 -5.91 18.17
CA ASP A 204 -5.17 -6.19 19.59
C ASP A 204 -6.68 -6.17 19.88
N ALA A 205 -7.45 -5.57 18.98
CA ALA A 205 -8.90 -5.62 18.98
C ALA A 205 -9.44 -5.48 17.56
N VAL A 206 -10.55 -6.16 17.30
CA VAL A 206 -11.22 -6.16 16.00
C VAL A 206 -12.67 -5.73 16.19
N VAL A 207 -13.09 -4.76 15.37
CA VAL A 207 -14.48 -4.33 15.27
C VAL A 207 -14.94 -4.64 13.85
N VAL A 208 -15.88 -5.56 13.73
CA VAL A 208 -16.51 -5.89 12.44
C VAL A 208 -17.77 -5.05 12.28
N THR A 209 -17.86 -4.32 11.20
CA THR A 209 -18.99 -3.43 10.93
C THR A 209 -19.55 -3.66 9.52
N SER A 210 -20.74 -3.11 9.27
CA SER A 210 -21.30 -3.08 7.93
C SER A 210 -20.50 -2.12 7.03
N ASP A 211 -20.30 -2.53 5.79
CA ASP A 211 -19.85 -1.70 4.68
C ASP A 211 -20.97 -1.60 3.64
N ASN A 212 -20.68 -1.42 2.38
CA ASN A 212 -21.67 -1.36 1.30
C ASN A 212 -22.21 -2.76 0.97
N PRO A 213 -23.43 -3.13 1.39
CA PRO A 213 -23.96 -4.48 1.19
C PRO A 213 -24.42 -4.75 -0.25
N ARG A 214 -24.61 -3.73 -1.06
CA ARG A 214 -25.20 -3.80 -2.40
C ARG A 214 -26.52 -4.58 -2.38
N THR A 215 -26.56 -5.75 -3.06
CA THR A 215 -27.78 -6.59 -3.14
C THR A 215 -27.82 -7.69 -2.06
N GLU A 216 -26.74 -7.90 -1.30
CA GLU A 216 -26.68 -8.92 -0.26
C GLU A 216 -27.28 -8.43 1.07
N ASP A 217 -27.73 -9.38 1.89
CA ASP A 217 -28.14 -9.10 3.27
C ASP A 217 -26.92 -8.70 4.12
N PRO A 218 -26.91 -7.50 4.74
CA PRO A 218 -25.81 -7.06 5.60
C PRO A 218 -25.50 -8.03 6.74
N GLN A 219 -26.52 -8.67 7.33
CA GLN A 219 -26.33 -9.63 8.42
C GLN A 219 -25.61 -10.88 7.93
N GLN A 220 -25.93 -11.35 6.73
CA GLN A 220 -25.23 -12.49 6.14
C GLN A 220 -23.75 -12.17 5.89
N ILE A 221 -23.44 -10.97 5.40
CA ILE A 221 -22.06 -10.52 5.21
C ILE A 221 -21.29 -10.53 6.54
N LEU A 222 -21.88 -9.99 7.60
CA LEU A 222 -21.28 -9.99 8.93
C LEU A 222 -21.04 -11.42 9.46
N MET A 223 -22.01 -12.32 9.28
CA MET A 223 -21.86 -13.73 9.66
C MET A 223 -20.70 -14.40 8.90
N ASP A 224 -20.57 -14.16 7.60
CA ASP A 224 -19.47 -14.71 6.80
C ASP A 224 -18.10 -14.19 7.30
N VAL A 225 -18.01 -12.93 7.68
CA VAL A 225 -16.78 -12.33 8.25
C VAL A 225 -16.45 -12.97 9.60
N VAL A 226 -17.40 -13.06 10.51
CA VAL A 226 -17.21 -13.57 11.87
C VAL A 226 -16.72 -15.01 11.90
N GLN A 227 -17.02 -15.84 10.88
CA GLN A 227 -16.51 -17.21 10.75
C GLN A 227 -14.96 -17.29 10.76
N GLY A 228 -14.28 -16.23 10.38
CA GLY A 228 -12.82 -16.19 10.43
C GLY A 228 -12.22 -15.76 11.77
N LEU A 229 -13.04 -15.38 12.73
CA LEU A 229 -12.56 -14.95 14.05
C LEU A 229 -12.36 -16.16 14.99
N PRO A 230 -11.34 -16.15 15.87
CA PRO A 230 -11.15 -17.18 16.88
C PRO A 230 -12.33 -17.17 17.88
N LEU A 231 -12.65 -18.35 18.43
CA LEU A 231 -13.79 -18.56 19.35
C LEU A 231 -13.65 -17.83 20.69
N ASP A 232 -12.45 -17.43 21.08
CA ASP A 232 -12.14 -16.68 22.31
C ASP A 232 -12.39 -15.19 22.07
N ALA A 233 -13.64 -14.84 22.14
CA ALA A 233 -14.25 -13.58 21.68
C ALA A 233 -13.85 -12.30 22.45
N ASP A 234 -12.83 -12.28 23.30
CA ASP A 234 -12.39 -11.08 24.03
C ASP A 234 -11.79 -9.98 23.09
N ARG A 235 -11.61 -10.31 21.80
CA ARG A 235 -11.06 -9.38 20.80
C ARG A 235 -12.08 -8.79 19.83
N VAL A 236 -13.33 -9.21 19.91
CA VAL A 236 -14.42 -8.72 19.06
C VAL A 236 -15.33 -7.82 19.88
N VAL A 237 -15.38 -6.59 19.48
CA VAL A 237 -16.27 -5.59 20.09
C VAL A 237 -17.38 -5.24 19.08
#